data_df338b6e943868400055491eeaa599ae
#
_entry.id   df338b6e943868400055491eeaa599ae
#
_cell.length_a   1.000
_cell.length_b   1.000
_cell.length_c   1.000
_cell.angle_alpha   90.00
_cell.angle_beta   90.00
_cell.angle_gamma   90.00
#
_symmetry.space_group_name_H-M   'P 1'
#
loop_
_entity.id
_entity.type
_entity.pdbx_description
1 polymer ?
#
loop_
_entity_poly.entity_id
_entity_poly.type
_entity_poly.pdbx_seq_one_letter_code
_entity_poly.pdbx_strand_id
1 'polypeptide(L)'
;MEFRQKQNSTQRNKKVILHVVQHLAPGGLETLVLEMLRFAQPNHSVFVVSLEGSKAQALQCWSKLSAYQGQLHFLNKKPGFSGTTISTLTSMLKGLKPDVVHTHHIGPLLYGGIAARLAQVPVIIHTEHDAWHLNNRKSARLQSLLLKMIRPHVVADANFVAEQIQTKLNYRKVCTIHNGIDCQKFQSGNQATKRNLFGLPANKTVIGVAGRLEAVKGHKVLIEAFSHLTPNTHLAIAGDGSQRAQLEAQVRTLKLEDRVTFLGLVDDMPSFYQSLDLFCLPSLQEGFPLSTLEAQACDVPCVATDVGGVKETLCPINSTLVEANRVFSLAEALSLQLKSPHGSPRTFILKHFDIRDMVSRYSRLAKEASYE
;
A
#
# COMPACT_ATOMS: atom_id res chain seq x y z
N MET A 1 -40.87 -3.17 32.85
CA MET A 1 -39.90 -2.11 32.43
C MET A 1 -38.42 -2.49 32.55
N GLU A 2 -38.09 -3.54 33.26
CA GLU A 2 -36.68 -3.97 33.45
C GLU A 2 -36.05 -4.82 32.32
N PHE A 3 -36.85 -5.41 31.46
CA PHE A 3 -36.33 -6.22 30.32
C PHE A 3 -35.77 -5.42 29.15
N ARG A 4 -36.11 -4.13 29.02
CA ARG A 4 -35.58 -3.25 27.95
C ARG A 4 -34.22 -2.60 28.26
N GLN A 5 -33.83 -2.55 29.53
CA GLN A 5 -32.53 -1.96 29.92
C GLN A 5 -31.36 -2.96 29.81
N LYS A 6 -31.58 -4.28 29.89
CA LYS A 6 -30.52 -5.29 29.77
C LYS A 6 -30.08 -5.61 28.35
N GLN A 7 -30.92 -5.36 27.31
CA GLN A 7 -30.53 -5.57 25.92
C GLN A 7 -29.67 -4.44 25.34
N ASN A 8 -29.70 -3.23 25.92
CA ASN A 8 -28.90 -2.10 25.46
C ASN A 8 -27.47 -2.07 26.02
N SER A 9 -27.12 -2.84 27.04
CA SER A 9 -25.79 -2.85 27.65
C SER A 9 -24.81 -3.86 27.00
N THR A 10 -25.32 -4.87 26.31
CA THR A 10 -24.49 -5.90 25.66
C THR A 10 -24.08 -5.56 24.23
N GLN A 11 -24.73 -4.60 23.56
CA GLN A 11 -24.36 -4.17 22.21
C GLN A 11 -23.37 -3.00 22.14
N ARG A 12 -23.02 -2.37 23.28
CA ARG A 12 -22.09 -1.23 23.34
C ARG A 12 -20.61 -1.60 23.44
N ASN A 13 -20.23 -2.87 23.33
CA ASN A 13 -18.85 -3.31 23.54
C ASN A 13 -17.99 -3.41 22.26
N LYS A 14 -18.52 -3.13 21.08
CA LYS A 14 -17.69 -3.10 19.86
C LYS A 14 -17.30 -1.68 19.49
N LYS A 15 -15.99 -1.43 19.43
CA LYS A 15 -15.44 -0.16 18.95
C LYS A 15 -15.70 -0.03 17.45
N VAL A 16 -16.33 1.06 17.03
CA VAL A 16 -16.65 1.32 15.63
C VAL A 16 -15.57 2.18 15.00
N ILE A 17 -14.93 1.67 13.95
CA ILE A 17 -13.84 2.34 13.22
C ILE A 17 -14.30 2.56 11.79
N LEU A 18 -14.16 3.78 11.29
CA LEU A 18 -14.46 4.13 9.90
C LEU A 18 -13.20 4.61 9.19
N HIS A 19 -12.76 3.87 8.17
CA HIS A 19 -11.72 4.32 7.26
C HIS A 19 -12.33 5.15 6.13
N VAL A 20 -11.67 6.25 5.76
CA VAL A 20 -12.05 7.08 4.62
C VAL A 20 -10.92 7.07 3.60
N VAL A 21 -11.22 6.62 2.38
CA VAL A 21 -10.29 6.55 1.25
C VAL A 21 -10.81 7.37 0.06
N GLN A 22 -9.91 7.74 -0.85
CA GLN A 22 -10.31 8.50 -2.04
C GLN A 22 -11.17 7.66 -2.98
N HIS A 23 -10.75 6.45 -3.28
CA HIS A 23 -11.45 5.47 -4.12
C HIS A 23 -11.16 4.05 -3.65
N LEU A 24 -11.92 3.06 -4.16
CA LEU A 24 -11.68 1.64 -3.96
C LEU A 24 -11.45 0.97 -5.32
N ALA A 25 -10.18 0.87 -5.72
CA ALA A 25 -9.70 0.20 -6.92
C ALA A 25 -8.44 -0.61 -6.56
N PRO A 26 -7.98 -1.56 -7.40
CA PRO A 26 -6.76 -2.30 -7.12
C PRO A 26 -5.56 -1.36 -6.91
N GLY A 27 -5.01 -1.33 -5.70
CA GLY A 27 -3.89 -0.49 -5.30
C GLY A 27 -3.31 -0.91 -3.96
N GLY A 28 -2.10 -0.43 -3.64
CA GLY A 28 -1.42 -0.78 -2.39
C GLY A 28 -2.16 -0.29 -1.15
N LEU A 29 -2.58 0.98 -1.15
CA LEU A 29 -3.33 1.58 -0.05
C LEU A 29 -4.68 0.91 0.16
N GLU A 30 -5.43 0.71 -0.92
CA GLU A 30 -6.77 0.12 -0.85
C GLU A 30 -6.70 -1.34 -0.38
N THR A 31 -5.69 -2.09 -0.83
CA THR A 31 -5.39 -3.44 -0.33
C THR A 31 -5.08 -3.40 1.16
N LEU A 32 -4.22 -2.47 1.61
CA LEU A 32 -3.87 -2.30 3.01
C LEU A 32 -5.10 -2.02 3.88
N VAL A 33 -6.00 -1.12 3.44
CA VAL A 33 -7.23 -0.79 4.19
C VAL A 33 -8.17 -2.00 4.28
N LEU A 34 -8.28 -2.82 3.23
CA LEU A 34 -9.03 -4.07 3.29
C LEU A 34 -8.40 -5.09 4.24
N GLU A 35 -7.07 -5.15 4.28
CA GLU A 35 -6.36 -6.01 5.24
C GLU A 35 -6.54 -5.49 6.69
N MET A 36 -6.54 -4.16 6.92
CA MET A 36 -6.88 -3.59 8.23
C MET A 36 -8.30 -3.96 8.69
N LEU A 37 -9.24 -4.03 7.76
CA LEU A 37 -10.60 -4.50 8.02
C LEU A 37 -10.62 -6.00 8.32
N ARG A 38 -9.90 -6.82 7.56
CA ARG A 38 -9.81 -8.28 7.73
C ARG A 38 -9.15 -8.69 9.05
N PHE A 39 -8.10 -7.98 9.45
CA PHE A 39 -7.34 -8.23 10.68
C PHE A 39 -7.80 -7.39 11.87
N ALA A 40 -8.97 -6.75 11.76
CA ALA A 40 -9.56 -6.01 12.86
C ALA A 40 -9.72 -6.88 14.10
N GLN A 41 -9.53 -6.28 15.28
CA GLN A 41 -9.72 -7.00 16.55
C GLN A 41 -11.17 -7.51 16.67
N PRO A 42 -11.43 -8.65 17.34
CA PRO A 42 -12.78 -9.23 17.43
C PRO A 42 -13.83 -8.31 18.04
N ASN A 43 -13.41 -7.35 18.89
CA ASN A 43 -14.25 -6.33 19.50
C ASN A 43 -14.37 -5.04 18.67
N HIS A 44 -13.86 -5.02 17.43
CA HIS A 44 -13.99 -3.89 16.51
C HIS A 44 -15.01 -4.19 15.40
N SER A 45 -15.77 -3.18 15.03
CA SER A 45 -16.59 -3.13 13.80
C SER A 45 -15.96 -2.12 12.87
N VAL A 46 -15.40 -2.58 11.76
CA VAL A 46 -14.65 -1.73 10.83
C VAL A 46 -15.44 -1.52 9.55
N PHE A 47 -15.52 -0.27 9.10
CA PHE A 47 -16.18 0.15 7.86
C PHE A 47 -15.21 0.96 7.01
N VAL A 48 -15.45 0.97 5.70
CA VAL A 48 -14.68 1.77 4.73
C VAL A 48 -15.62 2.63 3.90
N VAL A 49 -15.32 3.91 3.80
CA VAL A 49 -16.01 4.85 2.91
C VAL A 49 -15.07 5.25 1.77
N SER A 50 -15.50 4.98 0.54
CA SER A 50 -14.91 5.52 -0.68
C SER A 50 -15.58 6.86 -1.01
N LEU A 51 -14.77 7.90 -1.16
CA LEU A 51 -15.28 9.21 -1.57
C LEU A 51 -15.72 9.17 -3.03
N GLU A 52 -14.91 8.64 -3.93
CA GLU A 52 -15.14 8.61 -5.38
C GLU A 52 -15.45 7.20 -5.89
N GLY A 53 -16.08 7.14 -7.07
CA GLY A 53 -16.52 5.89 -7.68
C GLY A 53 -17.82 5.33 -7.10
N SER A 54 -18.53 4.59 -7.93
CA SER A 54 -19.75 3.89 -7.51
C SER A 54 -19.47 2.47 -7.04
N LYS A 55 -20.35 1.91 -6.21
CA LYS A 55 -20.27 0.53 -5.76
C LYS A 55 -20.21 -0.46 -6.94
N ALA A 56 -21.03 -0.24 -7.97
CA ALA A 56 -21.06 -1.12 -9.13
C ALA A 56 -19.73 -1.14 -9.88
N GLN A 57 -19.15 0.04 -10.16
CA GLN A 57 -17.86 0.17 -10.82
C GLN A 57 -16.73 -0.47 -9.99
N ALA A 58 -16.70 -0.21 -8.69
CA ALA A 58 -15.67 -0.77 -7.82
C ALA A 58 -15.71 -2.32 -7.78
N LEU A 59 -16.90 -2.91 -7.63
CA LEU A 59 -17.09 -4.37 -7.64
C LEU A 59 -16.75 -5.01 -9.00
N GLN A 60 -17.03 -4.31 -10.10
CA GLN A 60 -16.67 -4.77 -11.44
C GLN A 60 -15.15 -4.77 -11.64
N CYS A 61 -14.47 -3.71 -11.19
CA CYS A 61 -13.02 -3.58 -11.33
C CYS A 61 -12.23 -4.44 -10.34
N TRP A 62 -12.83 -4.78 -9.19
CA TRP A 62 -12.12 -5.47 -8.11
C TRP A 62 -13.01 -6.46 -7.38
N SER A 63 -13.03 -7.70 -7.84
CA SER A 63 -13.87 -8.79 -7.32
C SER A 63 -13.71 -9.07 -5.82
N LYS A 64 -12.50 -8.83 -5.27
CA LYS A 64 -12.21 -8.99 -3.84
C LYS A 64 -13.12 -8.17 -2.91
N LEU A 65 -13.66 -7.04 -3.40
CA LEU A 65 -14.58 -6.21 -2.62
C LEU A 65 -15.89 -6.90 -2.30
N SER A 66 -16.28 -7.93 -3.08
CA SER A 66 -17.54 -8.65 -2.85
C SER A 66 -17.62 -9.33 -1.48
N ALA A 67 -16.48 -9.75 -0.91
CA ALA A 67 -16.42 -10.33 0.43
C ALA A 67 -16.73 -9.32 1.57
N TYR A 68 -16.65 -8.03 1.28
CA TYR A 68 -16.76 -6.94 2.26
C TYR A 68 -17.96 -6.01 2.03
N GLN A 69 -18.89 -6.35 1.14
CA GLN A 69 -19.96 -5.46 0.67
C GLN A 69 -20.78 -4.79 1.79
N GLY A 70 -20.98 -5.49 2.91
CA GLY A 70 -21.72 -4.95 4.06
C GLY A 70 -20.96 -3.89 4.88
N GLN A 71 -19.65 -3.77 4.66
CA GLN A 71 -18.77 -2.85 5.38
C GLN A 71 -18.28 -1.70 4.50
N LEU A 72 -18.60 -1.73 3.18
CA LEU A 72 -18.17 -0.74 2.21
C LEU A 72 -19.28 0.24 1.87
N HIS A 73 -18.98 1.52 1.94
CA HIS A 73 -19.86 2.62 1.57
C HIS A 73 -19.23 3.46 0.47
N PHE A 74 -20.05 3.98 -0.46
CA PHE A 74 -19.60 4.74 -1.62
C PHE A 74 -20.39 6.03 -1.72
N LEU A 75 -19.70 7.18 -1.72
CA LEU A 75 -20.32 8.49 -1.82
C LEU A 75 -20.46 8.98 -3.27
N ASN A 76 -19.74 8.34 -4.20
CA ASN A 76 -19.75 8.68 -5.64
C ASN A 76 -19.52 10.18 -5.90
N LYS A 77 -18.62 10.78 -5.13
CA LYS A 77 -18.22 12.18 -5.26
C LYS A 77 -17.69 12.46 -6.66
N LYS A 78 -18.21 13.49 -7.29
CA LYS A 78 -17.66 13.96 -8.58
C LYS A 78 -16.35 14.72 -8.40
N PRO A 79 -15.51 14.81 -9.44
CA PRO A 79 -14.28 15.62 -9.40
C PRO A 79 -14.54 17.05 -8.90
N GLY A 80 -13.55 17.62 -8.22
CA GLY A 80 -13.64 18.96 -7.64
C GLY A 80 -14.12 18.97 -6.18
N PHE A 81 -14.22 20.16 -5.61
CA PHE A 81 -14.69 20.35 -4.23
C PHE A 81 -16.21 20.17 -4.14
N SER A 82 -16.68 19.50 -3.09
CA SER A 82 -18.11 19.22 -2.85
C SER A 82 -18.47 19.39 -1.38
N GLY A 83 -19.12 20.49 -1.04
CA GLY A 83 -19.67 20.73 0.30
C GLY A 83 -20.77 19.72 0.67
N THR A 84 -21.55 19.25 -0.31
CA THR A 84 -22.58 18.23 -0.10
C THR A 84 -21.99 16.89 0.35
N THR A 85 -20.79 16.52 -0.14
CA THR A 85 -20.07 15.32 0.33
C THR A 85 -19.71 15.43 1.81
N ILE A 86 -19.28 16.60 2.29
CA ILE A 86 -18.99 16.82 3.72
C ILE A 86 -20.28 16.68 4.52
N SER A 87 -21.38 17.29 4.07
CA SER A 87 -22.68 17.20 4.76
C SER A 87 -23.21 15.76 4.82
N THR A 88 -23.18 15.03 3.70
CA THR A 88 -23.60 13.63 3.63
C THR A 88 -22.77 12.76 4.57
N LEU A 89 -21.43 12.92 4.54
CA LEU A 89 -20.54 12.16 5.41
C LEU A 89 -20.74 12.52 6.89
N THR A 90 -20.96 13.80 7.20
CA THR A 90 -21.30 14.24 8.57
C THR A 90 -22.60 13.58 9.07
N SER A 91 -23.64 13.53 8.24
CA SER A 91 -24.90 12.87 8.60
C SER A 91 -24.72 11.36 8.81
N MET A 92 -23.94 10.71 7.94
CA MET A 92 -23.57 9.31 8.08
C MET A 92 -22.82 9.04 9.40
N LEU A 93 -21.82 9.87 9.74
CA LEU A 93 -21.07 9.75 10.98
C LEU A 93 -21.93 9.96 12.22
N LYS A 94 -22.86 10.92 12.20
CA LYS A 94 -23.83 11.13 13.30
C LYS A 94 -24.76 9.93 13.51
N GLY A 95 -25.13 9.23 12.43
CA GLY A 95 -25.92 8.00 12.49
C GLY A 95 -25.14 6.79 12.97
N LEU A 96 -23.93 6.58 12.43
CA LEU A 96 -23.06 5.45 12.75
C LEU A 96 -22.39 5.58 14.13
N LYS A 97 -22.14 6.83 14.59
CA LYS A 97 -21.45 7.17 15.84
C LYS A 97 -20.13 6.41 16.01
N PRO A 98 -19.17 6.54 15.06
CA PRO A 98 -17.90 5.84 15.16
C PRO A 98 -17.06 6.39 16.33
N ASP A 99 -16.33 5.50 16.99
CA ASP A 99 -15.32 5.87 17.99
C ASP A 99 -14.06 6.45 17.34
N VAL A 100 -13.75 5.99 16.11
CA VAL A 100 -12.57 6.41 15.37
C VAL A 100 -12.95 6.67 13.90
N VAL A 101 -12.51 7.81 13.38
CA VAL A 101 -12.42 8.07 11.93
C VAL A 101 -10.96 8.09 11.53
N HIS A 102 -10.58 7.23 10.57
CA HIS A 102 -9.24 7.11 10.06
C HIS A 102 -9.21 7.54 8.58
N THR A 103 -8.53 8.62 8.28
CA THR A 103 -8.42 9.20 6.94
C THR A 103 -7.06 8.87 6.31
N HIS A 104 -7.04 8.60 5.00
CA HIS A 104 -5.84 8.24 4.25
C HIS A 104 -5.62 9.24 3.11
N HIS A 105 -4.50 9.96 3.11
CA HIS A 105 -4.15 11.07 2.23
C HIS A 105 -5.00 12.34 2.41
N ILE A 106 -4.56 13.44 1.76
CA ILE A 106 -5.11 14.78 1.89
C ILE A 106 -6.59 14.91 1.49
N GLY A 107 -7.04 14.17 0.46
CA GLY A 107 -8.44 14.20 0.02
C GLY A 107 -9.39 13.69 1.12
N PRO A 108 -9.22 12.45 1.60
CA PRO A 108 -9.95 11.92 2.75
C PRO A 108 -9.78 12.75 4.03
N LEU A 109 -8.65 13.40 4.28
CA LEU A 109 -8.50 14.33 5.40
C LEU A 109 -9.44 15.54 5.25
N LEU A 110 -9.51 16.11 4.04
CA LEU A 110 -10.39 17.25 3.76
C LEU A 110 -11.86 16.90 4.04
N TYR A 111 -12.36 15.81 3.48
CA TYR A 111 -13.77 15.44 3.60
C TYR A 111 -14.08 14.71 4.91
N GLY A 112 -13.36 13.63 5.18
CA GLY A 112 -13.55 12.77 6.35
C GLY A 112 -13.16 13.44 7.65
N GLY A 113 -12.04 14.17 7.66
CA GLY A 113 -11.57 14.89 8.85
C GLY A 113 -12.51 16.04 9.26
N ILE A 114 -12.98 16.86 8.30
CA ILE A 114 -13.96 17.93 8.57
C ILE A 114 -15.27 17.32 9.05
N ALA A 115 -15.79 16.31 8.34
CA ALA A 115 -17.03 15.65 8.71
C ALA A 115 -16.96 15.01 10.11
N ALA A 116 -15.81 14.40 10.47
CA ALA A 116 -15.58 13.83 11.79
C ALA A 116 -15.60 14.89 12.91
N ARG A 117 -15.01 16.07 12.67
CA ARG A 117 -15.10 17.20 13.62
C ARG A 117 -16.53 17.70 13.77
N LEU A 118 -17.25 17.88 12.68
CA LEU A 118 -18.67 18.31 12.71
C LEU A 118 -19.59 17.27 13.36
N ALA A 119 -19.26 15.99 13.26
CA ALA A 119 -19.96 14.89 13.90
C ALA A 119 -19.48 14.62 15.34
N GLN A 120 -18.49 15.34 15.83
CA GLN A 120 -17.91 15.20 17.18
C GLN A 120 -17.37 13.78 17.43
N VAL A 121 -16.71 13.17 16.42
CA VAL A 121 -16.08 11.87 16.57
C VAL A 121 -14.93 11.97 17.59
N PRO A 122 -14.86 11.06 18.59
CA PRO A 122 -13.89 11.16 19.68
C PRO A 122 -12.44 11.13 19.20
N VAL A 123 -12.11 10.22 18.28
CA VAL A 123 -10.73 10.05 17.80
C VAL A 123 -10.68 10.19 16.28
N ILE A 124 -9.78 11.05 15.81
CA ILE A 124 -9.48 11.21 14.39
C ILE A 124 -8.02 10.85 14.15
N ILE A 125 -7.77 9.83 13.34
CA ILE A 125 -6.44 9.43 12.88
C ILE A 125 -6.30 9.83 11.42
N HIS A 126 -5.12 10.30 11.04
CA HIS A 126 -4.79 10.63 9.66
C HIS A 126 -3.45 10.00 9.29
N THR A 127 -3.45 9.13 8.27
CA THR A 127 -2.22 8.51 7.77
C THR A 127 -1.85 9.06 6.40
N GLU A 128 -0.59 9.51 6.28
CA GLU A 128 0.03 9.80 5.00
C GLU A 128 0.87 8.60 4.53
N HIS A 129 0.67 8.22 3.27
CA HIS A 129 1.35 7.11 2.61
C HIS A 129 2.40 7.57 1.59
N ASP A 130 2.46 8.86 1.33
CA ASP A 130 3.49 9.56 0.58
C ASP A 130 3.47 11.06 0.93
N ALA A 131 4.48 11.79 0.47
CA ALA A 131 4.57 13.22 0.74
C ALA A 131 4.81 14.05 -0.53
N TRP A 132 4.56 13.49 -1.73
CA TRP A 132 4.87 14.19 -3.00
C TRP A 132 3.98 15.39 -3.23
N HIS A 133 2.71 15.31 -2.83
CA HIS A 133 1.78 16.43 -2.91
C HIS A 133 2.25 17.66 -2.10
N LEU A 134 3.10 17.47 -1.08
CA LEU A 134 3.70 18.55 -0.30
C LEU A 134 4.76 19.35 -1.07
N ASN A 135 5.21 18.87 -2.23
CA ASN A 135 6.06 19.64 -3.13
C ASN A 135 5.28 20.80 -3.80
N ASN A 136 3.95 20.68 -3.86
CA ASN A 136 3.08 21.75 -4.32
C ASN A 136 2.71 22.66 -3.14
N ARG A 137 3.10 23.95 -3.21
CA ARG A 137 2.86 24.94 -2.15
C ARG A 137 1.37 25.10 -1.78
N LYS A 138 0.45 24.94 -2.73
CA LYS A 138 -1.00 25.03 -2.48
C LYS A 138 -1.48 23.83 -1.66
N SER A 139 -1.07 22.62 -2.04
CA SER A 139 -1.39 21.38 -1.32
C SER A 139 -0.80 21.39 0.10
N ALA A 140 0.45 21.81 0.26
CA ALA A 140 1.11 21.93 1.56
C ALA A 140 0.40 22.92 2.49
N ARG A 141 0.00 24.10 1.97
CA ARG A 141 -0.78 25.10 2.74
C ARG A 141 -2.15 24.55 3.14
N LEU A 142 -2.86 23.89 2.20
CA LEU A 142 -4.15 23.28 2.49
C LEU A 142 -4.02 22.24 3.60
N GLN A 143 -3.05 21.34 3.49
CA GLN A 143 -2.86 20.30 4.51
C GLN A 143 -2.48 20.88 5.86
N SER A 144 -1.57 21.88 5.89
CA SER A 144 -1.23 22.58 7.15
C SER A 144 -2.46 23.21 7.81
N LEU A 145 -3.36 23.82 7.03
CA LEU A 145 -4.61 24.36 7.52
C LEU A 145 -5.53 23.26 8.07
N LEU A 146 -5.70 22.18 7.31
CA LEU A 146 -6.55 21.04 7.73
C LEU A 146 -6.04 20.41 9.03
N LEU A 147 -4.73 20.19 9.15
CA LEU A 147 -4.13 19.63 10.37
C LEU A 147 -4.37 20.52 11.58
N LYS A 148 -4.28 21.87 11.43
CA LYS A 148 -4.57 22.83 12.49
C LYS A 148 -6.04 22.87 12.90
N MET A 149 -6.96 22.76 11.94
CA MET A 149 -8.41 22.79 12.18
C MET A 149 -8.93 21.47 12.75
N ILE A 150 -8.51 20.35 12.16
CA ILE A 150 -9.02 19.01 12.48
C ILE A 150 -8.28 18.46 13.71
N ARG A 151 -7.00 18.77 13.88
CA ARG A 151 -6.13 18.24 14.94
C ARG A 151 -6.20 16.73 15.06
N PRO A 152 -5.93 15.97 13.97
CA PRO A 152 -5.93 14.52 14.03
C PRO A 152 -4.65 14.02 14.68
N HIS A 153 -4.64 12.75 15.13
CA HIS A 153 -3.40 12.03 15.39
C HIS A 153 -2.78 11.66 14.03
N VAL A 154 -1.65 12.32 13.71
CA VAL A 154 -0.99 12.14 12.40
C VAL A 154 -0.02 10.96 12.45
N VAL A 155 -0.20 10.05 11.51
CA VAL A 155 0.66 8.88 11.30
C VAL A 155 1.30 8.99 9.93
N ALA A 156 2.56 8.60 9.84
CA ALA A 156 3.26 8.34 8.58
C ALA A 156 3.55 6.84 8.47
N ASP A 157 3.45 6.27 7.28
CA ASP A 157 3.74 4.85 7.07
C ASP A 157 5.24 4.54 6.93
N ALA A 158 6.08 5.59 6.81
CA ALA A 158 7.54 5.53 6.78
C ALA A 158 8.15 6.68 7.59
N ASN A 159 9.36 6.48 8.12
CA ASN A 159 10.11 7.56 8.76
C ASN A 159 10.44 8.66 7.75
N PHE A 160 10.76 8.29 6.50
CA PHE A 160 10.93 9.24 5.41
C PHE A 160 9.70 10.15 5.24
N VAL A 161 8.48 9.59 5.25
CA VAL A 161 7.24 10.37 5.13
C VAL A 161 7.05 11.27 6.35
N ALA A 162 7.33 10.76 7.54
CA ALA A 162 7.28 11.54 8.78
C ALA A 162 8.20 12.78 8.73
N GLU A 163 9.45 12.60 8.28
CA GLU A 163 10.41 13.69 8.11
C GLU A 163 9.93 14.75 7.09
N GLN A 164 9.32 14.30 5.98
CA GLN A 164 8.75 15.22 4.99
C GLN A 164 7.60 16.06 5.57
N ILE A 165 6.71 15.44 6.36
CA ILE A 165 5.62 16.15 7.04
C ILE A 165 6.21 17.16 8.04
N GLN A 166 7.16 16.74 8.86
CA GLN A 166 7.79 17.60 9.88
C GLN A 166 8.48 18.80 9.26
N THR A 167 9.23 18.59 8.19
CA THR A 167 10.02 19.65 7.54
C THR A 167 9.16 20.58 6.68
N LYS A 168 8.29 20.03 5.81
CA LYS A 168 7.51 20.83 4.85
C LYS A 168 6.30 21.52 5.46
N LEU A 169 5.68 20.93 6.50
CA LEU A 169 4.50 21.51 7.16
C LEU A 169 4.84 22.14 8.53
N ASN A 170 6.08 22.02 8.99
CA ASN A 170 6.48 22.38 10.38
C ASN A 170 5.54 21.75 11.42
N TYR A 171 5.18 20.48 11.23
CA TYR A 171 4.24 19.74 12.06
C TYR A 171 4.96 18.59 12.78
N ARG A 172 5.25 18.79 14.09
CA ARG A 172 6.13 17.87 14.86
C ARG A 172 5.42 16.65 15.44
N LYS A 173 4.09 16.71 15.60
CA LYS A 173 3.31 15.62 16.23
C LYS A 173 2.95 14.54 15.21
N VAL A 174 3.96 13.85 14.69
CA VAL A 174 3.82 12.73 13.74
C VAL A 174 4.44 11.50 14.36
N CYS A 175 3.72 10.39 14.41
CA CYS A 175 4.27 9.08 14.74
C CYS A 175 4.41 8.22 13.49
N THR A 176 5.35 7.28 13.50
CA THR A 176 5.51 6.32 12.41
C THR A 176 4.89 4.99 12.79
N ILE A 177 3.97 4.49 11.95
CA ILE A 177 3.46 3.13 11.99
C ILE A 177 3.67 2.53 10.61
N HIS A 178 4.71 1.73 10.45
CA HIS A 178 5.02 1.08 9.18
C HIS A 178 3.87 0.19 8.73
N ASN A 179 3.62 0.17 7.43
CA ASN A 179 2.67 -0.75 6.84
C ASN A 179 3.11 -2.19 7.05
N GLY A 180 2.14 -3.08 7.23
CA GLY A 180 2.37 -4.51 7.39
C GLY A 180 1.68 -5.32 6.30
N ILE A 181 2.08 -6.58 6.15
CA ILE A 181 1.49 -7.54 5.23
C ILE A 181 1.05 -8.81 5.94
N ASP A 182 0.16 -9.58 5.32
CA ASP A 182 -0.22 -10.90 5.83
C ASP A 182 0.90 -11.92 5.59
N CYS A 183 1.76 -12.09 6.59
CA CYS A 183 2.89 -13.03 6.55
C CYS A 183 2.49 -14.51 6.51
N GLN A 184 1.22 -14.85 6.73
CA GLN A 184 0.69 -16.21 6.52
C GLN A 184 0.29 -16.44 5.07
N LYS A 185 -0.20 -15.41 4.39
CA LYS A 185 -0.51 -15.42 2.96
C LYS A 185 0.76 -15.38 2.12
N PHE A 186 1.68 -14.48 2.45
CA PHE A 186 2.99 -14.37 1.79
C PHE A 186 4.01 -15.22 2.53
N GLN A 187 4.33 -16.37 1.97
CA GLN A 187 5.29 -17.34 2.52
C GLN A 187 6.03 -18.06 1.41
N SER A 188 7.12 -18.72 1.76
CA SER A 188 7.89 -19.56 0.83
C SER A 188 7.02 -20.67 0.23
N GLY A 189 7.30 -21.06 -0.99
CA GLY A 189 6.53 -22.06 -1.71
C GLY A 189 7.37 -22.89 -2.68
N ASN A 190 6.73 -23.81 -3.41
CA ASN A 190 7.39 -24.62 -4.44
C ASN A 190 7.55 -23.79 -5.72
N GLN A 191 8.76 -23.30 -5.95
CA GLN A 191 9.10 -22.43 -7.08
C GLN A 191 8.78 -23.06 -8.44
N ALA A 192 9.12 -24.33 -8.65
CA ALA A 192 8.90 -25.01 -9.94
C ALA A 192 7.41 -25.08 -10.30
N THR A 193 6.56 -25.42 -9.33
CA THR A 193 5.10 -25.43 -9.53
C THR A 193 4.58 -24.03 -9.88
N LYS A 194 5.12 -22.98 -9.23
CA LYS A 194 4.67 -21.61 -9.47
C LYS A 194 5.16 -21.05 -10.81
N ARG A 195 6.36 -21.42 -11.26
CA ARG A 195 6.82 -21.11 -12.62
C ARG A 195 5.92 -21.70 -13.68
N ASN A 196 5.54 -22.96 -13.54
CA ASN A 196 4.60 -23.60 -14.46
C ASN A 196 3.25 -22.88 -14.53
N LEU A 197 2.73 -22.39 -13.39
CA LEU A 197 1.48 -21.63 -13.34
C LEU A 197 1.51 -20.36 -14.21
N PHE A 198 2.66 -19.69 -14.28
CA PHE A 198 2.84 -18.47 -15.05
C PHE A 198 3.53 -18.67 -16.39
N GLY A 199 3.77 -19.91 -16.82
CA GLY A 199 4.49 -20.22 -18.07
C GLY A 199 5.94 -19.71 -18.06
N LEU A 200 6.56 -19.58 -16.89
CA LEU A 200 7.94 -19.10 -16.74
C LEU A 200 8.93 -20.26 -16.91
N PRO A 201 10.12 -20.01 -17.48
CA PRO A 201 11.11 -21.06 -17.74
C PRO A 201 11.65 -21.67 -16.44
N ALA A 202 11.63 -23.00 -16.36
CA ALA A 202 12.10 -23.75 -15.20
C ALA A 202 13.62 -23.70 -15.02
N ASN A 203 14.36 -23.58 -16.13
CA ASN A 203 15.83 -23.69 -16.20
C ASN A 203 16.55 -22.35 -16.31
N LYS A 204 15.85 -21.21 -16.16
CA LYS A 204 16.42 -19.87 -16.14
C LYS A 204 16.29 -19.23 -14.79
N THR A 205 17.14 -18.25 -14.51
CA THR A 205 17.01 -17.38 -13.34
C THR A 205 15.93 -16.33 -13.62
N VAL A 206 14.88 -16.28 -12.80
CA VAL A 206 13.71 -15.42 -13.01
C VAL A 206 13.80 -14.20 -12.09
N ILE A 207 13.89 -13.02 -12.70
CA ILE A 207 13.79 -11.73 -12.02
C ILE A 207 12.34 -11.25 -12.18
N GLY A 208 11.71 -10.82 -11.10
CA GLY A 208 10.35 -10.30 -11.14
C GLY A 208 10.26 -8.82 -10.79
N VAL A 209 9.28 -8.15 -11.37
CA VAL A 209 8.83 -6.80 -10.98
C VAL A 209 7.32 -6.78 -10.92
N ALA A 210 6.75 -6.09 -9.91
CA ALA A 210 5.31 -5.97 -9.75
C ALA A 210 4.91 -4.52 -9.51
N GLY A 211 3.88 -4.07 -10.22
CA GLY A 211 3.33 -2.72 -10.05
C GLY A 211 2.63 -2.22 -11.30
N ARG A 212 1.96 -1.06 -11.16
CA ARG A 212 1.33 -0.40 -12.31
C ARG A 212 2.37 -0.04 -13.37
N LEU A 213 2.09 -0.29 -14.63
CA LEU A 213 2.98 0.08 -15.74
C LEU A 213 2.86 1.57 -16.04
N GLU A 214 3.34 2.38 -15.09
CA GLU A 214 3.41 3.84 -15.16
C GLU A 214 4.87 4.31 -15.12
N ALA A 215 5.17 5.47 -15.70
CA ALA A 215 6.53 5.99 -15.81
C ALA A 215 7.26 6.05 -14.46
N VAL A 216 6.55 6.42 -13.39
CA VAL A 216 7.09 6.53 -12.02
C VAL A 216 7.60 5.20 -11.46
N LYS A 217 7.15 4.05 -11.99
CA LYS A 217 7.56 2.71 -11.55
C LYS A 217 8.84 2.19 -12.20
N GLY A 218 9.41 2.94 -13.15
CA GLY A 218 10.77 2.70 -13.66
C GLY A 218 10.98 1.44 -14.49
N HIS A 219 9.91 0.77 -14.97
CA HIS A 219 10.00 -0.46 -15.77
C HIS A 219 10.91 -0.28 -17.01
N LYS A 220 10.89 0.92 -17.61
CA LYS A 220 11.76 1.25 -18.76
C LYS A 220 13.23 1.08 -18.41
N VAL A 221 13.66 1.58 -17.25
CA VAL A 221 15.05 1.47 -16.76
C VAL A 221 15.42 0.02 -16.47
N LEU A 222 14.48 -0.74 -15.89
CA LEU A 222 14.69 -2.16 -15.62
C LEU A 222 14.86 -2.98 -16.91
N ILE A 223 14.02 -2.78 -17.92
CA ILE A 223 14.13 -3.51 -19.20
C ILE A 223 15.47 -3.20 -19.88
N GLU A 224 15.92 -1.95 -19.84
CA GLU A 224 17.23 -1.56 -20.35
C GLU A 224 18.37 -2.20 -19.55
N ALA A 225 18.32 -2.14 -18.21
CA ALA A 225 19.29 -2.82 -17.33
C ALA A 225 19.32 -4.33 -17.56
N PHE A 226 18.15 -4.94 -17.73
CA PHE A 226 18.01 -6.38 -18.00
C PHE A 226 18.69 -6.81 -19.30
N SER A 227 18.75 -5.96 -20.34
CA SER A 227 19.46 -6.26 -21.59
C SER A 227 20.96 -6.55 -21.42
N HIS A 228 21.55 -6.05 -20.34
CA HIS A 228 22.97 -6.27 -20.00
C HIS A 228 23.21 -7.54 -19.17
N LEU A 229 22.16 -8.26 -18.75
CA LEU A 229 22.29 -9.49 -17.98
C LEU A 229 22.53 -10.70 -18.88
N THR A 230 23.05 -11.78 -18.30
CA THR A 230 23.35 -13.02 -19.00
C THR A 230 22.12 -13.62 -19.70
N PRO A 231 22.27 -14.34 -20.83
CA PRO A 231 21.14 -14.97 -21.56
C PRO A 231 20.35 -15.98 -20.71
N ASN A 232 20.94 -16.50 -19.64
CA ASN A 232 20.28 -17.44 -18.72
C ASN A 232 19.32 -16.76 -17.73
N THR A 233 19.03 -15.48 -17.91
CA THR A 233 18.03 -14.75 -17.08
C THR A 233 16.72 -14.53 -17.84
N HIS A 234 15.62 -14.45 -17.09
CA HIS A 234 14.28 -14.15 -17.59
C HIS A 234 13.62 -13.10 -16.73
N LEU A 235 12.93 -12.12 -17.34
CA LEU A 235 12.22 -11.07 -16.65
C LEU A 235 10.72 -11.31 -16.69
N ALA A 236 10.08 -11.40 -15.52
CA ALA A 236 8.63 -11.51 -15.36
C ALA A 236 8.05 -10.18 -14.86
N ILE A 237 7.13 -9.58 -15.61
CA ILE A 237 6.51 -8.29 -15.31
C ILE A 237 5.04 -8.51 -14.96
N ALA A 238 4.68 -8.30 -13.69
CA ALA A 238 3.32 -8.39 -13.17
C ALA A 238 2.71 -6.99 -13.02
N GLY A 239 1.65 -6.72 -13.75
CA GLY A 239 0.93 -5.45 -13.72
C GLY A 239 0.46 -5.01 -15.09
N ASP A 240 -0.31 -3.92 -15.10
CA ASP A 240 -0.80 -3.25 -16.29
C ASP A 240 -0.80 -1.74 -16.10
N GLY A 241 -0.92 -0.96 -17.17
CA GLY A 241 -0.94 0.49 -17.10
C GLY A 241 -0.65 1.18 -18.44
N SER A 242 -0.61 2.49 -18.40
CA SER A 242 -0.51 3.34 -19.60
C SER A 242 0.76 3.13 -20.43
N GLN A 243 1.83 2.62 -19.80
CA GLN A 243 3.13 2.40 -20.46
C GLN A 243 3.26 1.03 -21.15
N ARG A 244 2.26 0.14 -21.05
CA ARG A 244 2.34 -1.25 -21.53
C ARG A 244 2.87 -1.35 -22.97
N ALA A 245 2.22 -0.67 -23.90
CA ALA A 245 2.59 -0.72 -25.31
C ALA A 245 4.01 -0.20 -25.57
N GLN A 246 4.44 0.84 -24.84
CA GLN A 246 5.78 1.40 -24.96
C GLN A 246 6.85 0.44 -24.43
N LEU A 247 6.58 -0.24 -23.31
CA LEU A 247 7.50 -1.22 -22.72
C LEU A 247 7.64 -2.46 -23.63
N GLU A 248 6.56 -2.95 -24.22
CA GLU A 248 6.60 -4.04 -25.21
C GLU A 248 7.37 -3.65 -26.47
N ALA A 249 7.24 -2.40 -26.94
CA ALA A 249 8.04 -1.88 -28.05
C ALA A 249 9.54 -1.81 -27.69
N GLN A 250 9.88 -1.42 -26.47
CA GLN A 250 11.27 -1.42 -25.99
C GLN A 250 11.85 -2.85 -25.94
N VAL A 251 11.10 -3.84 -25.47
CA VAL A 251 11.50 -5.25 -25.46
C VAL A 251 11.84 -5.73 -26.87
N ARG A 252 10.99 -5.42 -27.86
CA ARG A 252 11.26 -5.75 -29.28
C ARG A 252 12.51 -5.05 -29.81
N THR A 253 12.68 -3.76 -29.53
CA THR A 253 13.86 -2.99 -29.98
C THR A 253 15.16 -3.59 -29.44
N LEU A 254 15.13 -4.09 -28.19
CA LEU A 254 16.28 -4.71 -27.53
C LEU A 254 16.42 -6.22 -27.83
N LYS A 255 15.54 -6.79 -28.65
CA LYS A 255 15.51 -8.23 -29.01
C LYS A 255 15.44 -9.15 -27.78
N LEU A 256 14.53 -8.82 -26.85
CA LEU A 256 14.37 -9.53 -25.59
C LEU A 256 13.06 -10.34 -25.49
N GLU A 257 12.33 -10.53 -26.61
CA GLU A 257 11.00 -11.16 -26.63
C GLU A 257 11.01 -12.56 -25.99
N ASP A 258 12.07 -13.34 -26.19
CA ASP A 258 12.23 -14.69 -25.63
C ASP A 258 12.69 -14.69 -24.15
N ARG A 259 12.93 -13.50 -23.59
CA ARG A 259 13.48 -13.34 -22.25
C ARG A 259 12.61 -12.47 -21.32
N VAL A 260 11.52 -11.90 -21.81
CA VAL A 260 10.62 -11.02 -21.03
C VAL A 260 9.18 -11.52 -21.19
N THR A 261 8.51 -11.75 -20.07
CA THR A 261 7.10 -12.13 -20.03
C THR A 261 6.29 -11.03 -19.32
N PHE A 262 5.30 -10.46 -20.02
CA PHE A 262 4.30 -9.58 -19.42
C PHE A 262 3.10 -10.43 -18.98
N LEU A 263 2.90 -10.54 -17.67
CA LEU A 263 1.83 -11.36 -17.06
C LEU A 263 0.48 -10.64 -16.98
N GLY A 264 0.46 -9.32 -17.21
CA GLY A 264 -0.75 -8.51 -16.94
C GLY A 264 -1.06 -8.42 -15.44
N LEU A 265 -2.32 -8.18 -15.12
CA LEU A 265 -2.77 -8.14 -13.72
C LEU A 265 -2.73 -9.56 -13.13
N VAL A 266 -2.03 -9.70 -12.03
CA VAL A 266 -1.87 -10.98 -11.31
C VAL A 266 -2.65 -10.88 -9.98
N ASP A 267 -3.63 -11.76 -9.79
CA ASP A 267 -4.43 -11.84 -8.56
C ASP A 267 -3.72 -12.65 -7.46
N ASP A 268 -3.04 -13.73 -7.83
CA ASP A 268 -2.28 -14.60 -6.93
C ASP A 268 -0.82 -14.09 -6.79
N MET A 269 -0.66 -12.94 -6.14
CA MET A 269 0.67 -12.36 -5.90
C MET A 269 1.61 -13.25 -5.10
N PRO A 270 1.16 -14.01 -4.06
CA PRO A 270 2.05 -14.97 -3.41
C PRO A 270 2.69 -15.96 -4.38
N SER A 271 1.90 -16.56 -5.29
CA SER A 271 2.42 -17.49 -6.31
C SER A 271 3.40 -16.80 -7.28
N PHE A 272 3.13 -15.54 -7.63
CA PHE A 272 4.08 -14.76 -8.44
C PHE A 272 5.43 -14.60 -7.73
N TYR A 273 5.47 -14.10 -6.49
CA TYR A 273 6.73 -13.96 -5.75
C TYR A 273 7.43 -15.31 -5.56
N GLN A 274 6.70 -16.37 -5.22
CA GLN A 274 7.26 -17.73 -5.07
C GLN A 274 7.89 -18.30 -6.36
N SER A 275 7.59 -17.74 -7.53
CA SER A 275 8.17 -18.15 -8.81
C SER A 275 9.53 -17.51 -9.11
N LEU A 276 9.94 -16.51 -8.33
CA LEU A 276 11.09 -15.66 -8.59
C LEU A 276 12.37 -16.15 -7.88
N ASP A 277 13.52 -15.82 -8.44
CA ASP A 277 14.83 -15.90 -7.77
C ASP A 277 15.22 -14.54 -7.17
N LEU A 278 14.74 -13.44 -7.77
CA LEU A 278 15.03 -12.08 -7.35
C LEU A 278 13.85 -11.16 -7.68
N PHE A 279 13.52 -10.28 -6.76
CA PHE A 279 12.56 -9.22 -7.00
C PHE A 279 13.26 -7.88 -7.21
N CYS A 280 12.82 -7.11 -8.22
CA CYS A 280 13.34 -5.78 -8.50
C CYS A 280 12.25 -4.73 -8.31
N LEU A 281 12.55 -3.65 -7.57
CA LEU A 281 11.71 -2.45 -7.49
C LEU A 281 12.48 -1.26 -8.08
N PRO A 282 12.33 -0.96 -9.38
CA PRO A 282 13.13 0.07 -10.07
C PRO A 282 12.49 1.46 -10.03
N SER A 283 11.60 1.70 -9.08
CA SER A 283 10.76 2.90 -9.02
C SER A 283 11.55 4.21 -8.93
N LEU A 284 10.99 5.26 -9.50
CA LEU A 284 11.53 6.63 -9.40
C LEU A 284 11.00 7.35 -8.16
N GLN A 285 9.85 6.91 -7.64
CA GLN A 285 9.23 7.47 -6.44
C GLN A 285 8.41 6.38 -5.74
N GLU A 286 8.56 6.29 -4.41
CA GLU A 286 7.77 5.41 -3.54
C GLU A 286 7.52 6.09 -2.17
N GLY A 287 6.37 5.81 -1.57
CA GLY A 287 6.16 6.07 -0.15
C GLY A 287 6.74 4.94 0.68
N PHE A 288 5.94 3.89 0.90
CA PHE A 288 6.34 2.66 1.59
C PHE A 288 5.84 1.44 0.79
N PRO A 289 6.66 0.88 -0.11
CA PRO A 289 6.21 -0.16 -1.05
C PRO A 289 5.92 -1.49 -0.34
N LEU A 290 4.70 -2.01 -0.50
CA LEU A 290 4.32 -3.32 0.03
C LEU A 290 4.94 -4.47 -0.76
N SER A 291 5.21 -4.27 -2.06
CA SER A 291 5.74 -5.31 -2.95
C SER A 291 7.10 -5.86 -2.53
N THR A 292 7.96 -5.02 -1.94
CA THR A 292 9.24 -5.44 -1.36
C THR A 292 9.04 -6.28 -0.10
N LEU A 293 8.07 -5.94 0.75
CA LEU A 293 7.71 -6.74 1.92
C LEU A 293 7.17 -8.10 1.51
N GLU A 294 6.26 -8.12 0.52
CA GLU A 294 5.59 -9.32 0.00
C GLU A 294 6.61 -10.29 -0.62
N ALA A 295 7.54 -9.77 -1.45
CA ALA A 295 8.60 -10.57 -2.05
C ALA A 295 9.50 -11.21 -0.97
N GLN A 296 9.98 -10.40 -0.04
CA GLN A 296 10.85 -10.86 1.05
C GLN A 296 10.13 -11.81 2.03
N ALA A 297 8.81 -11.64 2.25
CA ALA A 297 8.02 -12.60 3.02
C ALA A 297 7.90 -13.95 2.32
N CYS A 298 7.98 -13.99 0.98
CA CYS A 298 8.08 -15.22 0.19
C CYS A 298 9.53 -15.74 0.08
N ASP A 299 10.46 -15.16 0.85
CA ASP A 299 11.88 -15.52 0.91
C ASP A 299 12.66 -15.13 -0.35
N VAL A 300 12.20 -14.15 -1.09
CA VAL A 300 12.83 -13.64 -2.32
C VAL A 300 13.65 -12.40 -2.00
N PRO A 301 14.98 -12.40 -2.30
CA PRO A 301 15.82 -11.22 -2.12
C PRO A 301 15.39 -10.09 -3.05
N CYS A 302 15.76 -8.85 -2.69
CA CYS A 302 15.34 -7.66 -3.42
C CYS A 302 16.53 -6.82 -3.89
N VAL A 303 16.41 -6.29 -5.11
CA VAL A 303 17.17 -5.10 -5.57
C VAL A 303 16.18 -3.96 -5.76
N ALA A 304 16.42 -2.82 -5.16
CA ALA A 304 15.50 -1.70 -5.25
C ALA A 304 16.23 -0.36 -5.38
N THR A 305 15.54 0.62 -5.93
CA THR A 305 16.04 1.99 -5.99
C THR A 305 15.91 2.69 -4.64
N ASP A 306 16.91 3.50 -4.27
CA ASP A 306 16.92 4.28 -3.02
C ASP A 306 16.07 5.55 -3.19
N VAL A 307 14.76 5.38 -3.07
CA VAL A 307 13.79 6.46 -3.18
C VAL A 307 12.73 6.36 -2.08
N GLY A 308 12.38 7.50 -1.50
CA GLY A 308 11.31 7.53 -0.47
C GLY A 308 11.61 6.63 0.73
N GLY A 309 10.62 5.86 1.15
CA GLY A 309 10.73 4.90 2.25
C GLY A 309 11.20 3.50 1.85
N VAL A 310 11.67 3.27 0.62
CA VAL A 310 12.10 1.95 0.13
C VAL A 310 13.12 1.30 1.04
N LYS A 311 14.15 2.06 1.47
CA LYS A 311 15.20 1.58 2.37
C LYS A 311 14.65 0.96 3.66
N GLU A 312 13.54 1.50 4.17
CA GLU A 312 12.91 1.02 5.40
C GLU A 312 12.22 -0.34 5.24
N THR A 313 11.91 -0.75 3.99
CA THR A 313 11.22 -2.01 3.67
C THR A 313 12.15 -3.17 3.39
N LEU A 314 13.46 -2.94 3.30
CA LEU A 314 14.44 -3.93 2.84
C LEU A 314 15.19 -4.57 3.99
N CYS A 315 15.33 -5.89 3.92
CA CYS A 315 16.23 -6.64 4.79
C CYS A 315 17.68 -6.21 4.50
N PRO A 316 18.42 -5.67 5.49
CA PRO A 316 19.75 -5.10 5.25
C PRO A 316 20.79 -6.10 4.74
N ILE A 317 20.59 -7.40 5.03
CA ILE A 317 21.58 -8.46 4.69
C ILE A 317 21.30 -9.06 3.30
N ASN A 318 20.04 -9.05 2.86
CA ASN A 318 19.59 -9.80 1.68
C ASN A 318 19.05 -8.91 0.56
N SER A 319 19.31 -7.62 0.61
CA SER A 319 18.79 -6.67 -0.38
C SER A 319 19.86 -5.65 -0.75
N THR A 320 19.77 -5.15 -1.98
CA THR A 320 20.68 -4.13 -2.51
C THR A 320 19.88 -2.88 -2.91
N LEU A 321 20.36 -1.72 -2.47
CA LEU A 321 19.85 -0.41 -2.89
C LEU A 321 20.75 0.17 -3.99
N VAL A 322 20.11 0.79 -4.98
CA VAL A 322 20.79 1.48 -6.07
C VAL A 322 20.18 2.88 -6.28
N GLU A 323 20.95 3.79 -6.83
CA GLU A 323 20.45 5.10 -7.24
C GLU A 323 19.41 4.94 -8.37
N ALA A 324 18.30 5.68 -8.27
CA ALA A 324 17.24 5.64 -9.27
C ALA A 324 17.72 6.14 -10.64
N ASN A 325 17.12 5.59 -11.71
CA ASN A 325 17.41 5.97 -13.09
C ASN A 325 18.87 5.71 -13.53
N ARG A 326 19.52 4.70 -12.96
CA ARG A 326 20.92 4.28 -13.29
C ARG A 326 20.92 2.87 -13.86
N VAL A 327 20.84 2.77 -15.18
CA VAL A 327 20.76 1.51 -15.93
C VAL A 327 21.89 0.55 -15.57
N PHE A 328 23.15 0.99 -15.66
CA PHE A 328 24.31 0.13 -15.40
C PHE A 328 24.46 -0.26 -13.95
N SER A 329 24.23 0.67 -13.02
CA SER A 329 24.25 0.34 -11.57
C SER A 329 23.16 -0.67 -11.21
N LEU A 330 21.96 -0.56 -11.81
CA LEU A 330 20.90 -1.52 -11.61
C LEU A 330 21.25 -2.89 -12.20
N ALA A 331 21.83 -2.96 -13.40
CA ALA A 331 22.28 -4.20 -14.01
C ALA A 331 23.36 -4.90 -13.18
N GLU A 332 24.35 -4.14 -12.68
CA GLU A 332 25.40 -4.64 -11.81
C GLU A 332 24.82 -5.19 -10.49
N ALA A 333 23.95 -4.42 -9.82
CA ALA A 333 23.31 -4.84 -8.57
C ALA A 333 22.48 -6.11 -8.76
N LEU A 334 21.70 -6.23 -9.83
CA LEU A 334 20.95 -7.45 -10.17
C LEU A 334 21.91 -8.64 -10.36
N SER A 335 23.01 -8.45 -11.11
CA SER A 335 23.98 -9.52 -11.36
C SER A 335 24.71 -9.96 -10.09
N LEU A 336 25.07 -9.02 -9.20
CA LEU A 336 25.74 -9.31 -7.94
C LEU A 336 24.79 -10.01 -6.96
N GLN A 337 23.56 -9.52 -6.83
CA GLN A 337 22.58 -10.10 -5.91
C GLN A 337 22.23 -11.55 -6.28
N LEU A 338 22.16 -11.88 -7.57
CA LEU A 338 21.92 -13.26 -8.04
C LEU A 338 23.08 -14.23 -7.71
N LYS A 339 24.29 -13.73 -7.49
CA LYS A 339 25.47 -14.54 -7.17
C LYS A 339 25.76 -14.63 -5.68
N SER A 340 25.14 -13.76 -4.88
CA SER A 340 25.37 -13.70 -3.44
C SER A 340 24.64 -14.84 -2.73
N PRO A 341 25.25 -15.47 -1.72
CA PRO A 341 24.51 -16.39 -0.86
C PRO A 341 23.42 -15.62 -0.12
N HIS A 342 22.21 -16.15 -0.19
CA HIS A 342 21.07 -15.51 0.44
C HIS A 342 20.81 -16.14 1.81
N GLY A 343 20.81 -15.33 2.88
CA GLY A 343 20.08 -15.68 4.10
C GLY A 343 18.56 -15.59 3.84
N SER A 344 17.74 -15.78 4.87
CA SER A 344 16.28 -15.64 4.75
C SER A 344 15.83 -14.21 5.03
N PRO A 345 15.42 -13.40 4.02
CA PRO A 345 14.85 -12.08 4.27
C PRO A 345 13.49 -12.17 4.97
N ARG A 346 12.81 -13.32 4.88
CA ARG A 346 11.54 -13.58 5.54
C ARG A 346 11.58 -13.34 7.04
N THR A 347 12.64 -13.74 7.72
CA THR A 347 12.79 -13.56 9.18
C THR A 347 12.71 -12.09 9.58
N PHE A 348 13.30 -11.20 8.78
CA PHE A 348 13.24 -9.75 8.97
C PHE A 348 11.78 -9.24 8.83
N ILE A 349 11.07 -9.69 7.79
CA ILE A 349 9.69 -9.28 7.55
C ILE A 349 8.74 -9.75 8.65
N LEU A 350 8.85 -11.02 9.06
CA LEU A 350 8.05 -11.58 10.16
C LEU A 350 8.21 -10.81 11.47
N LYS A 351 9.42 -10.30 11.72
CA LYS A 351 9.73 -9.57 12.96
C LYS A 351 9.22 -8.12 12.95
N HIS A 352 9.17 -7.48 11.78
CA HIS A 352 8.99 -6.04 11.70
C HIS A 352 7.73 -5.57 10.97
N PHE A 353 7.13 -6.41 10.10
CA PHE A 353 6.11 -5.99 9.17
C PHE A 353 4.90 -6.93 9.08
N ASP A 354 4.57 -7.66 10.14
CA ASP A 354 3.30 -8.39 10.18
C ASP A 354 2.12 -7.43 10.33
N ILE A 355 1.09 -7.61 9.52
CA ILE A 355 -0.13 -6.80 9.53
C ILE A 355 -0.81 -6.77 10.91
N ARG A 356 -0.70 -7.84 11.70
CA ARG A 356 -1.29 -7.94 13.04
C ARG A 356 -0.65 -6.95 14.00
N ASP A 357 0.67 -6.77 13.91
CA ASP A 357 1.39 -5.79 14.72
C ASP A 357 1.04 -4.36 14.32
N MET A 358 0.93 -4.08 13.02
CA MET A 358 0.46 -2.78 12.52
C MET A 358 -0.95 -2.46 13.05
N VAL A 359 -1.91 -3.36 12.91
CA VAL A 359 -3.29 -3.18 13.40
C VAL A 359 -3.31 -2.99 14.92
N SER A 360 -2.49 -3.73 15.66
CA SER A 360 -2.34 -3.58 17.11
C SER A 360 -1.82 -2.19 17.51
N ARG A 361 -0.84 -1.65 16.77
CA ARG A 361 -0.29 -0.29 16.99
C ARG A 361 -1.34 0.79 16.72
N TYR A 362 -2.14 0.69 15.65
CA TYR A 362 -3.26 1.60 15.40
C TYR A 362 -4.34 1.50 16.50
N SER A 363 -4.64 0.30 16.98
CA SER A 363 -5.60 0.10 18.07
C SER A 363 -5.13 0.72 19.38
N ARG A 364 -3.82 0.63 19.67
CA ARG A 364 -3.18 1.28 20.82
C ARG A 364 -3.24 2.80 20.70
N LEU A 365 -2.84 3.36 19.56
CA LEU A 365 -2.95 4.78 19.28
C LEU A 365 -4.38 5.30 19.49
N ALA A 366 -5.37 4.58 18.94
CA ALA A 366 -6.78 4.95 19.10
C ALA A 366 -7.27 4.86 20.56
N LYS A 367 -6.68 3.98 21.39
CA LYS A 367 -6.99 3.88 22.81
C LYS A 367 -6.36 5.05 23.57
N GLU A 368 -5.09 5.33 23.36
CA GLU A 368 -4.36 6.44 24.00
C GLU A 368 -5.03 7.78 23.67
N ALA A 369 -5.36 8.00 22.40
CA ALA A 369 -6.06 9.20 21.92
C ALA A 369 -7.46 9.42 22.54
N SER A 370 -8.10 8.38 23.04
CA SER A 370 -9.42 8.51 23.70
C SER A 370 -9.34 9.02 25.14
N TYR A 371 -8.16 9.15 25.70
CA TYR A 371 -7.91 9.69 27.05
C TYR A 371 -7.36 11.12 27.04
N GLU A 372 -6.99 11.67 25.86
CA GLU A 372 -6.58 13.06 25.67
C GLU A 372 -7.80 13.98 25.38
#